data_3780ae2a66f37d1522cd84e155d6a12d
#
_entry.id   3780ae2a66f37d1522cd84e155d6a12d
#
_cell.length_a   1.000
_cell.length_b   1.000
_cell.length_c   1.000
_cell.angle_alpha   90.00
_cell.angle_beta   90.00
_cell.angle_gamma   90.00
#
_symmetry.space_group_name_H-M   'P 1'
#
loop_
_entity.id
_entity.type
_entity.pdbx_description
1 polymer ?
#
loop_
_entity_poly.entity_id
_entity_poly.type
_entity_poly.pdbx_seq_one_letter_code
_entity_poly.pdbx_strand_id
1 'polypeptide(L)'
;RLLDIPLMNRIIREAMPDLPDDTKRVIVYYIDIIDREEIEQFIKENGNPLIEIELRDLKQVLDNVVVEDCAEWNVSEVQINIFKGWKVEITQFHSDRVNKKIEEINLKGQQQALQSKAKGKEKEYTHITISDEGLETIEWISLDCTQAEKNAPWHSDSEIKIDKLGYVIKNGIKTNEFWDACIYSEEKPLRIKIRNIGGD
;
A
#
# COMPACT_ATOMS: atom_id res chain seq x y z
N ARG A 1 -10.16 15.65 -11.19
CA ARG A 1 -10.91 16.81 -11.71
C ARG A 1 -12.28 16.83 -11.06
N LEU A 2 -12.84 18.01 -10.87
CA LEU A 2 -14.19 18.24 -10.38
C LEU A 2 -15.17 17.88 -11.51
N LEU A 3 -16.16 17.04 -11.21
CA LEU A 3 -17.24 16.71 -12.14
C LEU A 3 -18.38 17.72 -11.94
N ASP A 4 -18.72 18.43 -13.00
CA ASP A 4 -19.80 19.41 -13.08
C ASP A 4 -20.65 19.17 -14.33
N ILE A 5 -21.77 19.89 -14.45
CA ILE A 5 -22.68 19.80 -15.61
C ILE A 5 -21.98 20.10 -16.95
N PRO A 6 -21.14 21.18 -17.07
CA PRO A 6 -20.41 21.44 -18.30
C PRO A 6 -19.48 20.29 -18.72
N LEU A 7 -18.77 19.69 -17.79
CA LEU A 7 -17.89 18.57 -18.08
C LEU A 7 -18.69 17.30 -18.46
N MET A 8 -19.79 17.04 -17.75
CA MET A 8 -20.67 15.90 -18.09
C MET A 8 -21.31 16.07 -19.47
N ASN A 9 -21.73 17.28 -19.82
CA ASN A 9 -22.24 17.57 -21.16
C ASN A 9 -21.20 17.32 -22.26
N ARG A 10 -19.94 17.68 -22.02
CA ARG A 10 -18.84 17.37 -22.94
C ARG A 10 -18.62 15.87 -23.09
N ILE A 11 -18.67 15.11 -22.00
CA ILE A 11 -18.56 13.65 -22.05
C ILE A 11 -19.65 13.05 -22.92
N ILE A 12 -20.92 13.47 -22.72
CA ILE A 12 -22.06 12.95 -23.47
C ILE A 12 -21.99 13.35 -24.95
N ARG A 13 -21.60 14.58 -25.28
CA ARG A 13 -21.66 15.12 -26.65
C ARG A 13 -20.40 14.93 -27.46
N GLU A 14 -19.23 14.85 -26.82
CA GLU A 14 -17.94 14.79 -27.52
C GLU A 14 -17.29 13.41 -27.40
N ALA A 15 -17.30 12.79 -26.20
CA ALA A 15 -16.59 11.54 -25.97
C ALA A 15 -17.45 10.28 -26.27
N MET A 16 -18.75 10.31 -25.93
CA MET A 16 -19.61 9.15 -26.12
C MET A 16 -19.90 8.81 -27.61
N PRO A 17 -20.00 9.77 -28.53
CA PRO A 17 -20.17 9.45 -29.97
C PRO A 17 -19.00 8.69 -30.60
N ASP A 18 -17.81 8.79 -29.99
CA ASP A 18 -16.60 8.07 -30.48
C ASP A 18 -16.47 6.64 -29.94
N LEU A 19 -17.43 6.20 -29.11
CA LEU A 19 -17.45 4.84 -28.58
C LEU A 19 -17.96 3.83 -29.63
N PRO A 20 -17.53 2.55 -29.54
CA PRO A 20 -18.07 1.48 -30.38
C PRO A 20 -19.60 1.36 -30.33
N ASP A 21 -20.24 1.04 -31.43
CA ASP A 21 -21.72 0.96 -31.56
C ASP A 21 -22.36 -0.07 -30.62
N ASP A 22 -21.61 -1.06 -30.16
CA ASP A 22 -22.06 -2.11 -29.24
C ASP A 22 -21.86 -1.73 -27.74
N THR A 23 -21.42 -0.51 -27.45
CA THR A 23 -21.24 -0.04 -26.08
C THR A 23 -22.57 0.06 -25.35
N LYS A 24 -22.73 -0.69 -24.25
CA LYS A 24 -23.94 -0.70 -23.42
C LYS A 24 -23.77 0.03 -22.11
N ARG A 25 -22.54 0.24 -21.67
CA ARG A 25 -22.22 0.84 -20.37
C ARG A 25 -20.98 1.71 -20.44
N VAL A 26 -21.02 2.86 -19.81
CA VAL A 26 -19.91 3.80 -19.63
C VAL A 26 -19.73 4.08 -18.14
N ILE A 27 -18.50 4.01 -17.64
CA ILE A 27 -18.18 4.33 -16.26
C ILE A 27 -17.39 5.64 -16.23
N VAL A 28 -17.92 6.64 -15.57
CA VAL A 28 -17.27 7.92 -15.36
C VAL A 28 -16.69 7.96 -13.95
N TYR A 29 -15.36 7.94 -13.85
CA TYR A 29 -14.67 8.12 -12.57
C TYR A 29 -14.44 9.60 -12.29
N TYR A 30 -14.84 10.05 -11.11
CA TYR A 30 -14.61 11.42 -10.63
C TYR A 30 -13.80 11.42 -9.33
N ILE A 31 -13.11 12.53 -9.04
CA ILE A 31 -12.41 12.76 -7.77
C ILE A 31 -13.28 13.59 -6.83
N ASP A 32 -13.89 14.64 -7.38
CA ASP A 32 -14.84 15.50 -6.69
C ASP A 32 -16.04 15.78 -7.61
N ILE A 33 -17.21 15.95 -7.03
CA ILE A 33 -18.47 16.20 -7.73
C ILE A 33 -19.20 17.36 -7.04
N ILE A 34 -19.78 18.28 -7.82
CA ILE A 34 -20.47 19.46 -7.25
C ILE A 34 -21.81 19.03 -6.64
N ASP A 35 -22.68 18.45 -7.44
CA ASP A 35 -23.99 17.98 -7.05
C ASP A 35 -24.27 16.68 -7.82
N ARG A 36 -24.26 15.57 -7.10
CA ARG A 36 -24.44 14.25 -7.69
C ARG A 36 -25.85 14.06 -8.23
N GLU A 37 -26.86 14.53 -7.49
CA GLU A 37 -28.25 14.33 -7.88
C GLU A 37 -28.57 15.13 -9.14
N GLU A 38 -28.09 16.38 -9.23
CA GLU A 38 -28.24 17.23 -10.40
C GLU A 38 -27.55 16.62 -11.64
N ILE A 39 -26.36 16.05 -11.50
CA ILE A 39 -25.64 15.41 -12.59
C ILE A 39 -26.33 14.11 -13.02
N GLU A 40 -26.83 13.29 -12.10
CA GLU A 40 -27.61 12.09 -12.43
C GLU A 40 -28.92 12.44 -13.16
N GLN A 41 -29.58 13.52 -12.76
CA GLN A 41 -30.76 14.04 -13.47
C GLN A 41 -30.38 14.51 -14.87
N PHE A 42 -29.30 15.27 -15.02
CA PHE A 42 -28.80 15.73 -16.31
C PHE A 42 -28.46 14.56 -17.26
N ILE A 43 -27.86 13.48 -16.74
CA ILE A 43 -27.58 12.27 -17.50
C ILE A 43 -28.87 11.61 -18.01
N LYS A 44 -29.91 11.53 -17.17
CA LYS A 44 -31.21 10.96 -17.56
C LYS A 44 -31.90 11.77 -18.66
N GLU A 45 -31.75 13.08 -18.65
CA GLU A 45 -32.40 13.99 -19.61
C GLU A 45 -31.62 14.08 -20.94
N ASN A 46 -30.30 14.00 -20.91
CA ASN A 46 -29.42 14.30 -22.05
C ASN A 46 -28.59 13.10 -22.55
N GLY A 47 -28.55 12.01 -21.81
CA GLY A 47 -27.80 10.80 -22.17
C GLY A 47 -28.52 9.94 -23.21
N ASN A 48 -27.78 9.06 -23.86
CA ASN A 48 -28.36 8.04 -24.71
C ASN A 48 -29.06 6.97 -23.86
N PRO A 49 -30.36 6.74 -23.99
CA PRO A 49 -31.11 5.78 -23.17
C PRO A 49 -30.68 4.31 -23.39
N LEU A 50 -29.92 4.00 -24.44
CA LEU A 50 -29.37 2.68 -24.70
C LEU A 50 -28.04 2.41 -24.03
N ILE A 51 -27.41 3.44 -23.45
CA ILE A 51 -26.10 3.36 -22.79
C ILE A 51 -26.27 3.74 -21.32
N GLU A 52 -26.00 2.79 -20.45
CA GLU A 52 -25.96 3.05 -19.00
C GLU A 52 -24.72 3.88 -18.65
N ILE A 53 -24.88 5.04 -18.01
CA ILE A 53 -23.79 5.86 -17.51
C ILE A 53 -23.75 5.72 -16.00
N GLU A 54 -22.66 5.15 -15.47
CA GLU A 54 -22.42 4.96 -14.05
C GLU A 54 -21.37 5.94 -13.55
N LEU A 55 -21.67 6.67 -12.46
CA LEU A 55 -20.73 7.55 -11.79
C LEU A 55 -20.05 6.82 -10.62
N ARG A 56 -18.72 6.77 -10.62
CA ARG A 56 -17.92 6.16 -9.55
C ARG A 56 -16.96 7.17 -8.94
N ASP A 57 -16.99 7.27 -7.62
CA ASP A 57 -15.99 8.03 -6.87
C ASP A 57 -14.64 7.30 -6.93
N LEU A 58 -13.67 7.96 -7.56
CA LEU A 58 -12.33 7.40 -7.70
C LEU A 58 -11.63 7.23 -6.34
N LYS A 59 -11.93 8.10 -5.37
CA LYS A 59 -11.40 7.96 -4.00
C LYS A 59 -11.89 6.67 -3.36
N GLN A 60 -13.21 6.38 -3.45
CA GLN A 60 -13.78 5.13 -2.93
C GLN A 60 -13.24 3.89 -3.66
N VAL A 61 -13.04 3.99 -4.97
CA VAL A 61 -12.44 2.89 -5.75
C VAL A 61 -10.99 2.68 -5.35
N LEU A 62 -10.24 3.76 -5.13
CA LEU A 62 -8.86 3.71 -4.67
C LEU A 62 -8.77 3.27 -3.21
N ASP A 63 -9.67 3.73 -2.33
CA ASP A 63 -9.73 3.28 -0.93
C ASP A 63 -10.02 1.77 -0.81
N ASN A 64 -10.81 1.21 -1.73
CA ASN A 64 -10.98 -0.24 -1.85
C ASN A 64 -9.77 -0.96 -2.46
N VAL A 65 -8.81 -0.21 -3.03
CA VAL A 65 -7.56 -0.72 -3.64
C VAL A 65 -6.34 -0.33 -2.81
N VAL A 66 -6.43 0.76 -2.02
CA VAL A 66 -5.41 1.09 -1.02
C VAL A 66 -5.54 0.10 0.13
N VAL A 67 -4.85 -0.98 -0.04
CA VAL A 67 -4.58 -1.92 1.01
C VAL A 67 -3.62 -1.20 1.95
N GLU A 68 -4.12 -0.77 3.07
CA GLU A 68 -3.30 -0.14 4.10
C GLU A 68 -2.41 -1.20 4.73
N ASP A 69 -1.10 -0.93 4.75
CA ASP A 69 -0.20 -1.70 5.60
C ASP A 69 -0.59 -1.43 7.05
N CYS A 70 -0.68 -2.46 7.86
CA CYS A 70 -0.97 -2.32 9.28
C CYS A 70 0.15 -2.92 10.12
N ALA A 71 0.40 -2.30 11.27
CA ALA A 71 1.41 -2.73 12.23
C ALA A 71 0.86 -2.68 13.65
N GLU A 72 1.27 -3.63 14.46
CA GLU A 72 1.07 -3.59 15.91
C GLU A 72 2.43 -3.38 16.59
N TRP A 73 2.48 -2.54 17.62
CA TRP A 73 3.70 -2.26 18.34
C TRP A 73 3.44 -1.91 19.80
N ASN A 74 4.46 -2.11 20.62
CA ASN A 74 4.49 -1.71 22.01
C ASN A 74 5.57 -0.64 22.23
N VAL A 75 5.27 0.35 23.07
CA VAL A 75 6.23 1.39 23.47
C VAL A 75 6.48 1.26 24.97
N SER A 76 7.72 1.15 25.36
CA SER A 76 8.14 1.04 26.77
C SER A 76 9.34 1.92 27.09
N GLU A 77 9.39 2.44 28.31
CA GLU A 77 10.57 3.12 28.83
C GLU A 77 11.63 2.06 29.18
N VAL A 78 12.85 2.30 28.76
CA VAL A 78 13.98 1.39 29.01
C VAL A 78 15.20 2.17 29.47
N GLN A 79 16.14 1.49 30.12
CA GLN A 79 17.45 2.07 30.47
C GLN A 79 18.43 1.73 29.34
N ILE A 80 18.90 2.76 28.64
CA ILE A 80 19.95 2.63 27.62
C ILE A 80 21.26 3.12 28.26
N ASN A 81 22.12 2.17 28.64
CA ASN A 81 23.33 2.44 29.42
C ASN A 81 23.00 3.15 30.74
N ILE A 82 23.43 4.44 30.88
CA ILE A 82 23.19 5.27 32.08
C ILE A 82 22.02 6.24 31.91
N PHE A 83 21.41 6.31 30.71
CA PHE A 83 20.32 7.21 30.41
C PHE A 83 19.00 6.44 30.28
N LYS A 84 17.91 7.15 30.55
CA LYS A 84 16.57 6.67 30.21
C LYS A 84 16.32 6.86 28.71
N GLY A 85 15.65 5.90 28.09
CA GLY A 85 15.26 5.97 26.70
C GLY A 85 13.97 5.19 26.46
N TRP A 86 13.61 5.02 25.22
CA TRP A 86 12.40 4.37 24.81
C TRP A 86 12.70 3.22 23.84
N LYS A 87 11.97 2.13 24.01
CA LYS A 87 11.96 0.98 23.11
C LYS A 87 10.62 0.91 22.42
N VAL A 88 10.62 0.81 21.11
CA VAL A 88 9.46 0.42 20.30
C VAL A 88 9.73 -1.00 19.82
N GLU A 89 8.81 -1.90 20.11
CA GLU A 89 8.84 -3.29 19.69
C GLU A 89 7.69 -3.53 18.71
N ILE A 90 8.01 -3.88 17.47
CA ILE A 90 7.00 -4.24 16.48
C ILE A 90 6.61 -5.69 16.73
N THR A 91 5.35 -5.94 17.00
CA THR A 91 4.84 -7.29 17.30
C THR A 91 4.20 -7.95 16.09
N GLN A 92 3.62 -7.15 15.19
CA GLN A 92 3.03 -7.65 13.95
C GLN A 92 3.11 -6.59 12.85
N PHE A 93 3.32 -7.05 11.62
CA PHE A 93 3.24 -6.21 10.42
C PHE A 93 2.57 -6.97 9.29
N HIS A 94 1.58 -6.36 8.67
CA HIS A 94 0.84 -6.93 7.56
C HIS A 94 0.78 -5.96 6.39
N SER A 95 1.17 -6.45 5.20
CA SER A 95 1.08 -5.72 3.95
C SER A 95 0.41 -6.57 2.88
N ASP A 96 -0.81 -6.23 2.51
CA ASP A 96 -1.54 -6.95 1.45
C ASP A 96 -0.82 -6.86 0.09
N ARG A 97 -0.11 -5.74 -0.18
CA ARG A 97 0.69 -5.61 -1.40
C ARG A 97 1.82 -6.61 -1.46
N VAL A 98 2.53 -6.77 -0.34
CA VAL A 98 3.61 -7.76 -0.24
C VAL A 98 3.03 -9.15 -0.37
N ASN A 99 1.92 -9.46 0.31
CA ASN A 99 1.24 -10.73 0.24
C ASN A 99 0.82 -11.08 -1.19
N LYS A 100 0.12 -10.17 -1.88
CA LYS A 100 -0.27 -10.36 -3.30
C LYS A 100 0.93 -10.61 -4.20
N LYS A 101 2.01 -9.86 -4.01
CA LYS A 101 3.23 -10.03 -4.79
C LYS A 101 3.90 -11.39 -4.56
N ILE A 102 3.89 -11.87 -3.33
CA ILE A 102 4.40 -13.21 -2.99
C ILE A 102 3.51 -14.30 -3.60
N GLU A 103 2.18 -14.15 -3.53
CA GLU A 103 1.25 -15.07 -4.18
C GLU A 103 1.49 -15.15 -5.70
N GLU A 104 1.67 -14.00 -6.35
CA GLU A 104 2.00 -13.95 -7.80
C GLU A 104 3.34 -14.65 -8.11
N ILE A 105 4.36 -14.45 -7.26
CA ILE A 105 5.67 -15.13 -7.42
C ILE A 105 5.50 -16.63 -7.24
N ASN A 106 4.74 -17.05 -6.23
CA ASN A 106 4.45 -18.46 -5.96
C ASN A 106 3.71 -19.10 -7.14
N LEU A 107 2.68 -18.46 -7.67
CA LEU A 107 1.95 -18.95 -8.85
C LEU A 107 2.85 -19.10 -10.08
N LYS A 108 3.69 -18.09 -10.36
CA LYS A 108 4.64 -18.13 -11.48
C LYS A 108 5.69 -19.24 -11.29
N GLY A 109 6.19 -19.39 -10.07
CA GLY A 109 7.14 -20.44 -9.73
C GLY A 109 6.57 -21.86 -9.93
N GLN A 110 5.33 -22.09 -9.47
CA GLN A 110 4.63 -23.35 -9.68
C GLN A 110 4.40 -23.65 -11.17
N GLN A 111 3.93 -22.66 -11.94
CA GLN A 111 3.72 -22.82 -13.38
C GLN A 111 5.02 -23.19 -14.12
N GLN A 112 6.13 -22.53 -13.76
CA GLN A 112 7.46 -22.84 -14.32
C GLN A 112 7.93 -24.26 -13.96
N ALA A 113 7.70 -24.70 -12.71
CA ALA A 113 8.01 -26.05 -12.27
C ALA A 113 7.23 -27.11 -13.04
N LEU A 114 5.90 -26.89 -13.22
CA LEU A 114 5.04 -27.76 -14.00
C LEU A 114 5.47 -27.83 -15.48
N GLN A 115 5.81 -26.70 -16.10
CA GLN A 115 6.30 -26.66 -17.49
C GLN A 115 7.67 -27.37 -17.62
N SER A 116 8.53 -27.26 -16.62
CA SER A 116 9.83 -27.93 -16.58
C SER A 116 9.65 -29.44 -16.49
N LYS A 117 8.72 -29.90 -15.64
CA LYS A 117 8.37 -31.33 -15.50
C LYS A 117 7.80 -31.91 -16.81
N ALA A 118 6.95 -31.16 -17.51
CA ALA A 118 6.44 -31.55 -18.82
C ALA A 118 7.54 -31.70 -19.89
N LYS A 119 8.69 -31.02 -19.73
CA LYS A 119 9.87 -31.11 -20.59
C LYS A 119 10.94 -32.13 -20.08
N GLY A 120 10.58 -32.98 -19.12
CA GLY A 120 11.49 -34.01 -18.56
C GLY A 120 12.59 -33.45 -17.66
N LYS A 121 12.46 -32.21 -17.17
CA LYS A 121 13.38 -31.60 -16.20
C LYS A 121 12.67 -31.50 -14.86
N GLU A 122 13.12 -32.23 -13.86
CA GLU A 122 12.60 -32.04 -12.50
C GLU A 122 13.13 -30.71 -11.92
N LYS A 123 12.24 -29.79 -11.71
CA LYS A 123 12.50 -28.55 -10.99
C LYS A 123 11.43 -28.41 -9.91
N GLU A 124 11.82 -28.66 -8.66
CA GLU A 124 10.95 -28.41 -7.53
C GLU A 124 10.88 -26.90 -7.25
N TYR A 125 9.69 -26.43 -6.90
CA TYR A 125 9.47 -25.06 -6.46
C TYR A 125 9.11 -25.07 -4.97
N THR A 126 9.90 -24.36 -4.18
CA THR A 126 9.59 -24.15 -2.75
C THR A 126 8.75 -22.88 -2.62
N HIS A 127 7.59 -23.01 -2.01
CA HIS A 127 6.71 -21.88 -1.71
C HIS A 127 7.39 -20.88 -0.78
N ILE A 128 7.28 -19.60 -1.10
CA ILE A 128 7.64 -18.50 -0.21
C ILE A 128 6.44 -18.27 0.70
N THR A 129 6.67 -18.34 2.01
CA THR A 129 5.66 -18.05 3.06
C THR A 129 6.14 -16.89 3.91
N ILE A 130 5.20 -16.13 4.41
CA ILE A 130 5.43 -15.07 5.41
C ILE A 130 5.01 -15.66 6.76
N SER A 131 5.73 -15.30 7.83
CA SER A 131 5.35 -15.65 9.19
C SER A 131 4.04 -14.97 9.61
N ASP A 132 3.42 -15.44 10.68
CA ASP A 132 2.19 -14.84 11.19
C ASP A 132 2.45 -13.40 11.71
N GLU A 133 3.66 -13.12 12.18
CA GLU A 133 4.09 -11.80 12.60
C GLU A 133 4.43 -10.87 11.42
N GLY A 134 4.86 -11.41 10.28
CA GLY A 134 5.17 -10.67 9.04
C GLY A 134 6.37 -9.74 9.11
N LEU A 135 7.20 -9.83 10.15
CA LEU A 135 8.30 -8.89 10.44
C LEU A 135 9.42 -8.95 9.39
N GLU A 136 9.61 -10.09 8.73
CA GLU A 136 10.58 -10.28 7.64
C GLU A 136 10.25 -9.45 6.39
N THR A 137 9.07 -8.84 6.36
CA THR A 137 8.65 -7.96 5.25
C THR A 137 9.00 -6.49 5.49
N ILE A 138 9.59 -6.15 6.63
CA ILE A 138 10.02 -4.79 6.98
C ILE A 138 11.47 -4.59 6.54
N GLU A 139 11.74 -3.48 5.81
CA GLU A 139 13.10 -3.11 5.42
C GLU A 139 13.64 -1.84 6.10
N TRP A 140 12.74 -1.01 6.66
CA TRP A 140 13.14 0.22 7.30
C TRP A 140 12.06 0.71 8.28
N ILE A 141 12.51 1.24 9.42
CA ILE A 141 11.68 1.85 10.44
C ILE A 141 12.32 3.16 10.86
N SER A 142 11.51 4.20 11.06
CA SER A 142 11.93 5.48 11.62
C SER A 142 10.95 5.95 12.67
N LEU A 143 11.48 6.61 13.70
CA LEU A 143 10.73 7.22 14.79
C LEU A 143 10.82 8.73 14.68
N ASP A 144 9.71 9.41 14.93
CA ASP A 144 9.64 10.85 15.11
C ASP A 144 9.17 11.14 16.54
N CYS A 145 10.03 11.81 17.30
CA CYS A 145 9.79 12.18 18.69
C CYS A 145 9.36 13.64 18.85
N THR A 146 9.30 14.42 17.76
CA THR A 146 9.10 15.87 17.79
C THR A 146 7.66 16.29 17.62
N GLN A 147 6.89 15.59 16.78
CA GLN A 147 5.53 15.99 16.39
C GLN A 147 4.57 14.80 16.34
N ALA A 148 3.39 14.99 16.94
CA ALA A 148 2.34 13.97 16.94
C ALA A 148 1.35 14.11 15.76
N GLU A 149 1.30 15.27 15.10
CA GLU A 149 0.33 15.53 14.03
C GLU A 149 0.65 14.70 12.77
N LYS A 150 -0.34 13.95 12.27
CA LYS A 150 -0.18 13.03 11.12
C LYS A 150 0.38 13.74 9.86
N ASN A 151 -0.03 14.98 9.62
CA ASN A 151 0.33 15.75 8.42
C ASN A 151 1.54 16.68 8.61
N ALA A 152 2.15 16.72 9.79
CA ALA A 152 3.36 17.50 10.03
C ALA A 152 4.55 16.91 9.24
N PRO A 153 5.53 17.72 8.85
CA PRO A 153 6.76 17.23 8.23
C PRO A 153 7.39 16.14 9.08
N TRP A 154 7.89 15.09 8.43
CA TRP A 154 8.55 13.98 9.13
C TRP A 154 9.94 14.39 9.58
N HIS A 155 10.24 14.17 10.87
CA HIS A 155 11.58 14.25 11.42
C HIS A 155 12.03 12.86 11.85
N SER A 156 13.23 12.44 11.43
CA SER A 156 13.79 11.14 11.78
C SER A 156 14.74 11.29 12.94
N ASP A 157 14.26 11.02 14.17
CA ASP A 157 15.09 11.07 15.38
C ASP A 157 15.87 9.78 15.58
N SER A 158 15.29 8.66 15.13
CA SER A 158 15.94 7.36 15.15
C SER A 158 15.48 6.55 13.93
N GLU A 159 16.40 5.83 13.30
CA GLU A 159 16.07 4.93 12.19
C GLU A 159 16.89 3.65 12.20
N ILE A 160 16.29 2.59 11.69
CA ILE A 160 16.94 1.30 11.48
C ILE A 160 16.62 0.81 10.06
N LYS A 161 17.63 0.30 9.37
CA LYS A 161 17.50 -0.40 8.09
C LYS A 161 17.82 -1.88 8.28
N ILE A 162 17.05 -2.71 7.61
CA ILE A 162 17.16 -4.16 7.71
C ILE A 162 17.43 -4.70 6.31
N ASP A 163 18.41 -5.58 6.17
CA ASP A 163 18.67 -6.21 4.88
C ASP A 163 17.70 -7.39 4.64
N LYS A 164 17.68 -7.89 3.40
CA LYS A 164 16.83 -9.02 2.98
C LYS A 164 17.08 -10.34 3.75
N LEU A 165 18.09 -10.42 4.57
CA LEU A 165 18.42 -11.56 5.42
C LEU A 165 18.11 -11.31 6.90
N GLY A 166 17.54 -10.14 7.23
CA GLY A 166 17.16 -9.77 8.59
C GLY A 166 18.29 -9.12 9.41
N TYR A 167 19.41 -8.74 8.79
CA TYR A 167 20.51 -8.09 9.50
C TYR A 167 20.37 -6.56 9.46
N VAL A 168 20.73 -5.94 10.56
CA VAL A 168 20.73 -4.47 10.71
C VAL A 168 21.79 -3.83 9.82
N ILE A 169 21.45 -2.76 9.14
CA ILE A 169 22.37 -1.91 8.37
C ILE A 169 22.58 -0.61 9.16
N LYS A 170 23.81 -0.34 9.56
CA LYS A 170 24.24 0.91 10.24
C LYS A 170 25.15 1.72 9.31
N ASN A 171 24.79 2.99 9.06
CA ASN A 171 25.55 3.89 8.17
C ASN A 171 25.87 3.28 6.80
N GLY A 172 24.90 2.55 6.20
CA GLY A 172 25.07 1.89 4.92
C GLY A 172 25.91 0.61 4.95
N ILE A 173 26.42 0.19 6.10
CA ILE A 173 27.24 -1.02 6.27
C ILE A 173 26.39 -2.09 6.95
N LYS A 174 26.37 -3.30 6.34
CA LYS A 174 25.73 -4.46 6.96
C LYS A 174 26.49 -4.86 8.23
N THR A 175 25.74 -5.04 9.31
CA THR A 175 26.28 -5.57 10.58
C THR A 175 26.07 -7.09 10.67
N ASN A 176 26.61 -7.70 11.72
CA ASN A 176 26.31 -9.08 12.10
C ASN A 176 25.17 -9.19 13.14
N GLU A 177 24.50 -8.08 13.43
CA GLU A 177 23.37 -8.02 14.35
C GLU A 177 22.10 -8.38 13.60
N PHE A 178 21.44 -9.47 14.00
CA PHE A 178 20.11 -9.80 13.51
C PHE A 178 19.11 -8.86 14.19
N TRP A 179 18.16 -8.33 13.42
CA TRP A 179 17.15 -7.43 13.97
C TRP A 179 16.21 -8.17 14.92
N ASP A 180 16.00 -7.59 16.10
CA ASP A 180 15.22 -8.14 17.21
C ASP A 180 13.81 -7.57 17.30
N ALA A 181 13.26 -7.06 16.19
CA ALA A 181 11.96 -6.37 16.11
C ALA A 181 11.90 -5.04 16.89
N CYS A 182 13.02 -4.53 17.39
CA CYS A 182 13.06 -3.35 18.22
C CYS A 182 13.78 -2.18 17.54
N ILE A 183 13.35 -0.96 17.91
CA ILE A 183 14.04 0.29 17.63
C ILE A 183 14.04 1.16 18.89
N TYR A 184 15.10 1.89 19.11
CA TYR A 184 15.32 2.67 20.32
C TYR A 184 15.45 4.16 20.02
N SER A 185 14.99 5.01 20.94
CA SER A 185 15.13 6.47 20.89
C SER A 185 15.44 7.03 22.28
N GLU A 186 16.04 8.21 22.31
CA GLU A 186 16.31 8.92 23.56
C GLU A 186 15.03 9.55 24.13
N GLU A 187 14.17 10.08 23.26
CA GLU A 187 12.90 10.69 23.61
C GLU A 187 11.73 9.77 23.25
N LYS A 188 10.56 10.04 23.85
CA LYS A 188 9.35 9.26 23.62
C LYS A 188 8.88 9.41 22.17
N PRO A 189 8.80 8.32 21.40
CA PRO A 189 8.30 8.38 20.03
C PRO A 189 6.81 8.77 19.99
N LEU A 190 6.50 9.70 19.12
CA LEU A 190 5.15 10.20 18.86
C LEU A 190 4.55 9.65 17.57
N ARG A 191 5.42 9.35 16.57
CA ARG A 191 5.02 8.75 15.30
C ARG A 191 6.03 7.68 14.89
N ILE A 192 5.51 6.66 14.20
CA ILE A 192 6.32 5.57 13.64
C ILE A 192 6.07 5.52 12.14
N LYS A 193 7.13 5.37 11.36
CA LYS A 193 7.07 5.14 9.93
C LYS A 193 7.77 3.84 9.59
N ILE A 194 7.07 2.95 8.90
CA ILE A 194 7.58 1.65 8.47
C ILE A 194 7.56 1.62 6.96
N ARG A 195 8.60 1.04 6.36
CA ARG A 195 8.64 0.73 4.94
C ARG A 195 8.84 -0.76 4.76
N ASN A 196 8.02 -1.34 3.89
CA ASN A 196 8.09 -2.75 3.57
C ASN A 196 9.08 -3.04 2.42
N ILE A 197 9.40 -4.30 2.20
CA ILE A 197 10.29 -4.78 1.12
C ILE A 197 9.77 -4.50 -0.29
N GLY A 198 8.53 -4.06 -0.44
CA GLY A 198 7.94 -3.58 -1.68
C GLY A 198 8.28 -2.13 -2.00
N GLY A 199 8.83 -1.38 -1.03
CA GLY A 199 9.22 0.02 -1.15
C GLY A 199 8.12 1.02 -0.74
N ASP A 200 7.04 0.55 -0.12
CA ASP A 200 5.89 1.34 0.36
C ASP A 200 5.98 1.62 1.85
#